data_c3a5a35b36cdea7f210c9b44b597d5cb
#
_entry.id   c3a5a35b36cdea7f210c9b44b597d5cb
#
_cell.length_a   1.000
_cell.length_b   1.000
_cell.length_c   1.000
_cell.angle_alpha   90.00
_cell.angle_beta   90.00
_cell.angle_gamma   90.00
#
_symmetry.space_group_name_H-M   'P 1'
#
loop_
_entity.id
_entity.type
_entity.pdbx_description
1 polymer ?
#
loop_
_entity_poly.entity_id
_entity_poly.type
_entity_poly.pdbx_seq_one_letter_code
_entity_poly.pdbx_strand_id
1 'polypeptide(L)'
;MFVANNMVSDRRVIREATTVADAGFQVTVHAILQRPTSLPEREEHPGGFTIVRHRIGLLPPLLPIHPRLIALLLHPFWCAFALMANLARRVRLPLSGAAMLLVTWGSWAVLASRSARSAEILHAHDLSGALPALVALRTRPDATLFYDSHEVFLESGRWAKAPAFLRRLLARWFEQPALRRATALIAVNPQVIEELAKRYEIPARRVVTYNCPSAWSPESRDTELRSAIGVDAATQVILYHGGFSAHRGLEELLVAIRDPRLAAAHLIFLGYGPLEGALRRAAAEMSLTGRVHVLNAVAPEVLDRWISGADVGMCTILPSTLNHRISTPNKLFESIAAGVPVVGSDFAPIREIILENPDGPLGSVCDPTNPGEVATAISAILSLDESERAALRSRCLSAAATRWNWEAQAEKLVALYEGAEGSRAVTR
;
A
#
# COMPACT_ATOMS: atom_id res chain seq x y z
N MET A 1 13.31 9.53 -5.72
CA MET A 1 12.42 8.80 -4.80
C MET A 1 13.16 7.65 -4.14
N PHE A 2 12.86 7.30 -2.89
CA PHE A 2 13.54 6.22 -2.15
C PHE A 2 12.51 5.23 -1.62
N VAL A 3 12.66 3.94 -1.97
CA VAL A 3 11.78 2.87 -1.53
C VAL A 3 12.55 1.60 -1.16
N ALA A 4 12.19 0.95 -0.06
CA ALA A 4 12.93 -0.22 0.45
C ALA A 4 12.39 -1.56 -0.07
N ASN A 5 12.05 -1.63 -1.34
CA ASN A 5 11.68 -2.85 -2.07
C ASN A 5 12.41 -2.92 -3.43
N ASN A 6 12.10 -3.91 -4.26
CA ASN A 6 12.76 -4.11 -5.56
C ASN A 6 12.05 -3.45 -6.75
N MET A 7 10.98 -2.69 -6.53
CA MET A 7 10.18 -1.99 -7.56
C MET A 7 9.59 -2.89 -8.67
N VAL A 8 9.22 -4.12 -8.34
CA VAL A 8 8.54 -5.02 -9.31
C VAL A 8 7.02 -4.87 -9.24
N SER A 9 6.47 -4.68 -8.05
CA SER A 9 5.02 -4.72 -7.82
C SER A 9 4.48 -3.55 -6.98
N ASP A 10 5.28 -2.52 -6.76
CA ASP A 10 4.87 -1.35 -5.99
C ASP A 10 4.10 -0.36 -6.87
N ARG A 11 2.82 -0.65 -7.07
CA ARG A 11 1.94 0.14 -7.94
C ARG A 11 1.83 1.61 -7.51
N ARG A 12 1.89 1.91 -6.20
CA ARG A 12 1.80 3.29 -5.71
C ARG A 12 3.02 4.09 -6.15
N VAL A 13 4.22 3.61 -5.84
CA VAL A 13 5.45 4.31 -6.21
C VAL A 13 5.62 4.40 -7.73
N ILE A 14 5.21 3.36 -8.47
CA ILE A 14 5.20 3.40 -9.95
C ILE A 14 4.29 4.52 -10.45
N ARG A 15 3.05 4.61 -9.98
CA ARG A 15 2.10 5.67 -10.39
C ARG A 15 2.62 7.06 -10.04
N GLU A 16 3.12 7.25 -8.83
CA GLU A 16 3.67 8.54 -8.40
C GLU A 16 4.88 8.94 -9.23
N ALA A 17 5.80 8.01 -9.49
CA ALA A 17 6.97 8.27 -10.32
C ALA A 17 6.60 8.62 -11.77
N THR A 18 5.63 7.89 -12.35
CA THR A 18 5.09 8.18 -13.69
C THR A 18 4.44 9.57 -13.72
N THR A 19 3.55 9.86 -12.76
CA THR A 19 2.87 11.16 -12.67
C THR A 19 3.86 12.33 -12.60
N VAL A 20 4.90 12.20 -11.78
CA VAL A 20 5.91 13.26 -11.63
C VAL A 20 6.79 13.37 -12.87
N ALA A 21 7.08 12.26 -13.55
CA ALA A 21 7.80 12.26 -14.82
C ALA A 21 6.97 12.90 -15.95
N ASP A 22 5.68 12.58 -16.04
CA ASP A 22 4.75 13.17 -17.01
C ASP A 22 4.57 14.69 -16.81
N ALA A 23 4.73 15.16 -15.57
CA ALA A 23 4.76 16.58 -15.23
C ALA A 23 6.10 17.28 -15.60
N GLY A 24 7.04 16.57 -16.24
CA GLY A 24 8.30 17.12 -16.75
C GLY A 24 9.49 17.01 -15.79
N PHE A 25 9.36 16.40 -14.63
CA PHE A 25 10.47 16.19 -13.70
C PHE A 25 11.33 14.97 -14.10
N GLN A 26 12.64 15.11 -13.95
CA GLN A 26 13.54 13.98 -14.11
C GLN A 26 13.49 13.11 -12.85
N VAL A 27 12.86 11.93 -12.94
CA VAL A 27 12.63 11.04 -11.80
C VAL A 27 13.59 9.85 -11.80
N THR A 28 14.23 9.63 -10.65
CA THR A 28 14.98 8.39 -10.37
C THR A 28 14.44 7.75 -9.10
N VAL A 29 14.02 6.48 -9.19
CA VAL A 29 13.58 5.69 -8.05
C VAL A 29 14.74 4.80 -7.58
N HIS A 30 15.22 5.05 -6.37
CA HIS A 30 16.23 4.22 -5.72
C HIS A 30 15.56 3.10 -4.95
N ALA A 31 15.90 1.86 -5.26
CA ALA A 31 15.31 0.63 -4.75
C ALA A 31 16.37 -0.33 -4.19
N ILE A 32 15.94 -1.38 -3.49
CA ILE A 32 16.85 -2.40 -2.94
C ILE A 32 16.75 -3.69 -3.74
N LEU A 33 17.88 -4.25 -4.12
CA LEU A 33 18.01 -5.60 -4.66
C LEU A 33 18.22 -6.60 -3.50
N GLN A 34 17.11 -7.14 -2.94
CA GLN A 34 17.14 -7.94 -1.71
C GLN A 34 17.63 -9.39 -1.88
N ARG A 35 17.61 -9.94 -3.09
CA ARG A 35 17.99 -11.34 -3.41
C ARG A 35 18.71 -11.39 -4.75
N PRO A 36 19.53 -12.41 -4.99
CA PRO A 36 20.02 -12.67 -6.34
C PRO A 36 18.80 -12.84 -7.25
N THR A 37 18.61 -11.91 -8.16
CA THR A 37 17.52 -11.91 -9.14
C THR A 37 18.10 -11.59 -10.50
N SER A 38 17.37 -11.90 -11.56
CA SER A 38 17.68 -11.48 -12.94
C SER A 38 17.37 -10.00 -13.20
N LEU A 39 16.86 -9.27 -12.20
CA LEU A 39 16.53 -7.85 -12.36
C LEU A 39 17.78 -7.00 -12.58
N PRO A 40 17.74 -6.06 -13.52
CA PRO A 40 18.86 -5.15 -13.79
C PRO A 40 19.05 -4.17 -12.64
N GLU A 41 20.30 -3.73 -12.43
CA GLU A 41 20.61 -2.69 -11.44
C GLU A 41 20.10 -1.31 -11.87
N ARG A 42 20.04 -1.06 -13.18
CA ARG A 42 19.44 0.14 -13.77
C ARG A 42 18.46 -0.24 -14.87
N GLU A 43 17.32 0.39 -14.85
CA GLU A 43 16.22 0.15 -15.79
C GLU A 43 15.51 1.48 -16.12
N GLU A 44 15.31 1.75 -17.38
CA GLU A 44 14.41 2.82 -17.83
C GLU A 44 12.99 2.26 -17.87
N HIS A 45 12.12 2.79 -17.03
CA HIS A 45 10.73 2.33 -16.91
C HIS A 45 9.85 2.96 -17.99
N PRO A 46 8.90 2.23 -18.60
CA PRO A 46 7.97 2.78 -19.60
C PRO A 46 7.21 4.03 -19.16
N GLY A 47 7.02 4.24 -17.85
CA GLY A 47 6.43 5.44 -17.25
C GLY A 47 7.37 6.66 -17.20
N GLY A 48 8.44 6.71 -18.02
CA GLY A 48 9.28 7.90 -18.17
C GLY A 48 10.28 8.17 -17.03
N PHE A 49 10.56 7.19 -16.17
CA PHE A 49 11.48 7.34 -15.06
C PHE A 49 12.53 6.22 -15.01
N THR A 50 13.63 6.47 -14.30
CA THR A 50 14.71 5.47 -14.12
C THR A 50 14.56 4.75 -12.77
N ILE A 51 14.72 3.42 -12.75
CA ILE A 51 14.88 2.63 -11.52
C ILE A 51 16.35 2.29 -11.32
N VAL A 52 16.90 2.60 -10.15
CA VAL A 52 18.25 2.22 -9.74
C VAL A 52 18.16 1.30 -8.53
N ARG A 53 18.48 0.03 -8.74
CA ARG A 53 18.44 -1.00 -7.68
C ARG A 53 19.82 -1.17 -7.07
N HIS A 54 19.92 -0.90 -5.78
CA HIS A 54 21.16 -1.00 -5.03
C HIS A 54 21.37 -2.42 -4.50
N ARG A 55 22.42 -3.08 -4.98
CA ARG A 55 22.82 -4.40 -4.48
C ARG A 55 23.49 -4.24 -3.12
N ILE A 56 22.92 -4.85 -2.11
CA ILE A 56 23.49 -4.87 -0.77
C ILE A 56 24.47 -6.03 -0.67
N GLY A 57 25.78 -5.71 -0.61
CA GLY A 57 26.84 -6.69 -0.45
C GLY A 57 26.97 -7.24 0.98
N LEU A 58 27.89 -8.21 1.15
CA LEU A 58 28.23 -8.75 2.48
C LEU A 58 28.94 -7.71 3.35
N LEU A 59 29.72 -6.84 2.72
CA LEU A 59 30.45 -5.76 3.40
C LEU A 59 29.72 -4.43 3.14
N PRO A 60 29.48 -3.63 4.18
CA PRO A 60 28.83 -2.35 4.05
C PRO A 60 29.77 -1.32 3.39
N PRO A 61 29.18 -0.33 2.68
CA PRO A 61 29.98 0.77 2.12
C PRO A 61 30.56 1.67 3.23
N LEU A 62 31.59 2.44 2.88
CA LEU A 62 32.17 3.44 3.79
C LEU A 62 31.09 4.44 4.23
N LEU A 63 31.00 4.70 5.54
CA LEU A 63 30.02 5.62 6.11
C LEU A 63 30.29 7.07 5.64
N PRO A 64 29.24 7.86 5.30
CA PRO A 64 29.40 9.26 4.90
C PRO A 64 29.51 10.16 6.14
N ILE A 65 30.52 9.94 6.96
CA ILE A 65 30.82 10.73 8.17
C ILE A 65 31.93 11.73 7.84
N HIS A 66 31.80 12.95 8.32
CA HIS A 66 32.85 13.96 8.22
C HIS A 66 33.46 14.19 9.62
N PRO A 67 34.80 14.20 9.79
CA PRO A 67 35.80 14.09 8.72
C PRO A 67 35.95 12.64 8.20
N ARG A 68 36.41 12.51 6.95
CA ARG A 68 36.61 11.21 6.26
C ARG A 68 37.49 10.24 7.04
N LEU A 69 38.41 10.73 7.85
CA LEU A 69 39.32 9.93 8.69
C LEU A 69 38.51 9.08 9.70
N ILE A 70 37.48 9.65 10.32
CA ILE A 70 36.60 8.91 11.26
C ILE A 70 35.82 7.82 10.51
N ALA A 71 35.32 8.11 9.30
CA ALA A 71 34.66 7.11 8.48
C ALA A 71 35.60 5.93 8.14
N LEU A 72 36.84 6.20 7.82
CA LEU A 72 37.86 5.18 7.55
C LEU A 72 38.17 4.33 8.80
N LEU A 73 38.31 4.95 9.96
CA LEU A 73 38.60 4.27 11.22
C LEU A 73 37.42 3.39 11.69
N LEU A 74 36.17 3.83 11.47
CA LEU A 74 34.97 3.08 11.85
C LEU A 74 34.58 1.99 10.85
N HIS A 75 35.04 2.09 9.60
CA HIS A 75 34.69 1.13 8.54
C HIS A 75 35.06 -0.33 8.85
N PRO A 76 36.25 -0.66 9.39
CA PRO A 76 36.60 -2.04 9.76
C PRO A 76 35.65 -2.61 10.81
N PHE A 77 35.25 -1.82 11.81
CA PHE A 77 34.30 -2.24 12.84
C PHE A 77 32.92 -2.48 12.24
N TRP A 78 32.50 -1.63 11.32
CA TRP A 78 31.25 -1.80 10.59
C TRP A 78 31.23 -3.07 9.71
N CYS A 79 32.36 -3.35 9.03
CA CYS A 79 32.55 -4.58 8.26
C CYS A 79 32.57 -5.82 9.16
N ALA A 80 33.28 -5.76 10.30
CA ALA A 80 33.29 -6.86 11.27
C ALA A 80 31.89 -7.13 11.86
N PHE A 81 31.15 -6.10 12.19
CA PHE A 81 29.76 -6.23 12.64
C PHE A 81 28.87 -6.89 11.57
N ALA A 82 28.99 -6.47 10.31
CA ALA A 82 28.23 -7.04 9.20
C ALA A 82 28.58 -8.53 8.98
N LEU A 83 29.86 -8.87 9.07
CA LEU A 83 30.33 -10.25 8.94
C LEU A 83 29.80 -11.12 10.09
N MET A 84 29.88 -10.64 11.35
CA MET A 84 29.32 -11.32 12.50
C MET A 84 27.79 -11.50 12.41
N ALA A 85 27.06 -10.47 11.96
CA ALA A 85 25.62 -10.54 11.75
C ALA A 85 25.26 -11.61 10.70
N ASN A 86 26.02 -11.71 9.60
CA ASN A 86 25.85 -12.74 8.59
C ASN A 86 26.12 -14.16 9.14
N LEU A 87 27.20 -14.32 9.93
CA LEU A 87 27.54 -15.59 10.57
C LEU A 87 26.44 -15.99 11.57
N ALA A 88 26.05 -15.09 12.44
CA ALA A 88 24.96 -15.29 13.41
C ALA A 88 23.65 -15.70 12.73
N ARG A 89 23.33 -15.11 11.56
CA ARG A 89 22.18 -15.52 10.76
C ARG A 89 22.29 -16.94 10.22
N ARG A 90 23.48 -17.35 9.76
CA ARG A 90 23.73 -18.72 9.26
C ARG A 90 23.50 -19.78 10.34
N VAL A 91 23.90 -19.50 11.57
CA VAL A 91 23.71 -20.39 12.73
C VAL A 91 22.40 -20.13 13.48
N ARG A 92 21.50 -19.30 12.92
CA ARG A 92 20.16 -18.98 13.45
C ARG A 92 20.15 -18.44 14.89
N LEU A 93 21.15 -17.67 15.27
CA LEU A 93 21.22 -17.04 16.59
C LEU A 93 20.11 -16.00 16.79
N PRO A 94 19.59 -15.83 18.02
CA PRO A 94 18.67 -14.75 18.37
C PRO A 94 19.27 -13.39 17.99
N LEU A 95 18.41 -12.44 17.58
CA LEU A 95 18.80 -11.08 17.15
C LEU A 95 19.59 -10.97 15.83
N SER A 96 20.01 -12.08 15.21
CA SER A 96 20.71 -12.04 13.93
C SER A 96 19.92 -11.32 12.82
N GLY A 97 18.58 -11.47 12.84
CA GLY A 97 17.69 -10.78 11.90
C GLY A 97 17.69 -9.26 12.06
N ALA A 98 17.69 -8.77 13.31
CA ALA A 98 17.75 -7.33 13.60
C ALA A 98 19.11 -6.72 13.21
N ALA A 99 20.20 -7.39 13.55
CA ALA A 99 21.55 -6.96 13.15
C ALA A 99 21.70 -6.92 11.62
N MET A 100 21.22 -7.96 10.93
CA MET A 100 21.24 -8.00 9.46
C MET A 100 20.40 -6.90 8.81
N LEU A 101 19.25 -6.57 9.42
CA LEU A 101 18.40 -5.50 8.95
C LEU A 101 19.10 -4.13 9.07
N LEU A 102 19.77 -3.86 10.18
CA LEU A 102 20.56 -2.64 10.39
C LEU A 102 21.69 -2.52 9.35
N VAL A 103 22.40 -3.62 9.06
CA VAL A 103 23.44 -3.65 8.01
C VAL A 103 22.81 -3.36 6.65
N THR A 104 21.71 -4.01 6.32
CA THR A 104 21.02 -3.83 5.03
C THR A 104 20.55 -2.39 4.85
N TRP A 105 19.83 -1.86 5.83
CA TRP A 105 19.30 -0.50 5.75
C TRP A 105 20.38 0.57 5.80
N GLY A 106 21.40 0.39 6.63
CA GLY A 106 22.53 1.31 6.69
C GLY A 106 23.32 1.32 5.37
N SER A 107 23.59 0.15 4.80
CA SER A 107 24.29 0.04 3.51
C SER A 107 23.46 0.67 2.37
N TRP A 108 22.16 0.38 2.33
CA TRP A 108 21.28 0.96 1.34
C TRP A 108 21.16 2.48 1.47
N ALA A 109 21.01 2.98 2.69
CA ALA A 109 20.92 4.41 2.94
C ALA A 109 22.16 5.15 2.39
N VAL A 110 23.36 4.58 2.58
CA VAL A 110 24.60 5.16 2.05
C VAL A 110 24.68 5.06 0.53
N LEU A 111 24.36 3.91 -0.07
CA LEU A 111 24.45 3.72 -1.51
C LEU A 111 23.44 4.60 -2.26
N ALA A 112 22.18 4.60 -1.83
CA ALA A 112 21.11 5.38 -2.44
C ALA A 112 21.35 6.88 -2.29
N SER A 113 21.81 7.36 -1.11
CA SER A 113 22.11 8.77 -0.90
C SER A 113 23.27 9.27 -1.79
N ARG A 114 24.26 8.42 -2.04
CA ARG A 114 25.38 8.75 -2.96
C ARG A 114 24.90 8.89 -4.40
N SER A 115 24.00 8.01 -4.82
CA SER A 115 23.42 8.04 -6.16
C SER A 115 22.48 9.24 -6.37
N ALA A 116 21.87 9.75 -5.29
CA ALA A 116 20.94 10.89 -5.32
C ALA A 116 21.60 12.26 -5.04
N ARG A 117 22.95 12.40 -5.18
CA ARG A 117 23.67 13.63 -4.82
C ARG A 117 23.28 14.87 -5.63
N SER A 118 22.79 14.71 -6.85
CA SER A 118 22.33 15.79 -7.71
C SER A 118 20.84 16.11 -7.55
N ALA A 119 20.11 15.29 -6.80
CA ALA A 119 18.66 15.47 -6.65
C ALA A 119 18.33 16.77 -5.90
N GLU A 120 17.39 17.51 -6.44
CA GLU A 120 16.86 18.72 -5.83
C GLU A 120 15.68 18.43 -4.91
N ILE A 121 14.88 17.41 -5.24
CA ILE A 121 13.76 16.92 -4.45
C ILE A 121 14.05 15.48 -4.03
N LEU A 122 13.93 15.21 -2.76
CA LEU A 122 14.06 13.91 -2.13
C LEU A 122 12.66 13.46 -1.70
N HIS A 123 12.10 12.44 -2.31
CA HIS A 123 10.81 11.87 -1.93
C HIS A 123 11.06 10.54 -1.23
N ALA A 124 10.73 10.47 0.04
CA ALA A 124 11.00 9.33 0.92
C ALA A 124 9.71 8.57 1.23
N HIS A 125 9.60 7.33 0.72
CA HIS A 125 8.47 6.45 1.02
C HIS A 125 8.73 5.71 2.31
N ASP A 126 7.91 5.99 3.31
CA ASP A 126 7.97 5.48 4.67
C ASP A 126 9.32 5.75 5.39
N LEU A 127 9.44 5.30 6.64
CA LEU A 127 10.67 5.39 7.42
C LEU A 127 11.88 4.78 6.70
N SER A 128 11.67 3.71 5.96
CA SER A 128 12.73 3.04 5.22
C SER A 128 13.32 3.90 4.10
N GLY A 129 12.49 4.71 3.42
CA GLY A 129 12.90 5.71 2.43
C GLY A 129 13.50 6.96 3.06
N ALA A 130 13.11 7.29 4.28
CA ALA A 130 13.64 8.44 5.02
C ALA A 130 15.14 8.30 5.35
N LEU A 131 15.63 7.09 5.57
CA LEU A 131 17.04 6.86 5.92
C LEU A 131 18.02 7.39 4.85
N PRO A 132 17.93 7.00 3.56
CA PRO A 132 18.81 7.56 2.53
C PRO A 132 18.56 9.06 2.31
N ALA A 133 17.33 9.55 2.46
CA ALA A 133 17.02 10.97 2.34
C ALA A 133 17.74 11.80 3.43
N LEU A 134 17.69 11.38 4.70
CA LEU A 134 18.42 12.03 5.79
C LEU A 134 19.93 12.02 5.60
N VAL A 135 20.49 10.96 5.02
CA VAL A 135 21.91 10.89 4.68
C VAL A 135 22.23 11.84 3.51
N ALA A 136 21.40 11.92 2.48
CA ALA A 136 21.56 12.82 1.35
C ALA A 136 21.52 14.30 1.79
N LEU A 137 20.62 14.67 2.69
CA LEU A 137 20.49 16.02 3.25
C LEU A 137 21.75 16.52 3.98
N ARG A 138 22.65 15.62 4.43
CA ARG A 138 23.93 16.03 5.01
C ARG A 138 24.88 16.66 3.99
N THR A 139 24.75 16.27 2.73
CA THR A 139 25.57 16.80 1.62
C THR A 139 24.80 17.79 0.77
N ARG A 140 23.47 17.79 0.86
CA ARG A 140 22.54 18.67 0.15
C ARG A 140 21.49 19.23 1.12
N PRO A 141 21.89 20.12 2.04
CA PRO A 141 20.96 20.68 3.05
C PRO A 141 19.87 21.56 2.42
N ASP A 142 20.07 22.03 1.21
CA ASP A 142 19.17 22.80 0.37
C ASP A 142 18.13 21.94 -0.38
N ALA A 143 18.26 20.61 -0.39
CA ALA A 143 17.29 19.73 -1.04
C ALA A 143 15.94 19.76 -0.31
N THR A 144 14.86 19.80 -1.09
CA THR A 144 13.49 19.67 -0.56
C THR A 144 13.22 18.21 -0.21
N LEU A 145 12.67 17.94 0.97
CA LEU A 145 12.28 16.59 1.39
C LEU A 145 10.75 16.48 1.46
N PHE A 146 10.18 15.50 0.78
CA PHE A 146 8.82 15.02 1.00
C PHE A 146 8.89 13.68 1.73
N TYR A 147 8.09 13.53 2.79
CA TYR A 147 7.90 12.27 3.51
C TYR A 147 6.53 11.72 3.12
N ASP A 148 6.49 10.57 2.45
CA ASP A 148 5.26 9.88 2.05
C ASP A 148 5.04 8.66 2.94
N SER A 149 4.00 8.72 3.75
CA SER A 149 3.62 7.67 4.69
C SER A 149 2.51 6.81 4.11
N HIS A 150 2.83 5.57 3.77
CA HIS A 150 1.85 4.59 3.28
C HIS A 150 1.03 3.99 4.43
N GLU A 151 1.58 4.03 5.64
CA GLU A 151 0.97 3.53 6.88
C GLU A 151 1.74 4.13 8.08
N VAL A 152 1.27 3.94 9.30
CA VAL A 152 2.09 4.23 10.48
C VAL A 152 3.17 3.14 10.57
N PHE A 153 4.33 3.40 9.96
CA PHE A 153 5.35 2.41 9.64
C PHE A 153 5.77 1.55 10.85
N LEU A 154 5.97 2.14 12.02
CA LEU A 154 6.38 1.43 13.24
C LEU A 154 5.26 0.61 13.88
N GLU A 155 4.01 0.74 13.40
CA GLU A 155 2.86 -0.08 13.78
C GLU A 155 2.52 -1.16 12.73
N SER A 156 3.39 -1.36 11.73
CA SER A 156 3.18 -2.32 10.66
C SER A 156 3.99 -3.60 10.81
N GLY A 157 3.44 -4.70 10.33
CA GLY A 157 4.11 -5.98 10.14
C GLY A 157 4.97 -6.43 11.34
N ARG A 158 6.27 -6.64 11.09
CA ARG A 158 7.24 -7.03 12.13
C ARG A 158 7.51 -5.93 13.16
N TRP A 159 7.35 -4.66 12.77
CA TRP A 159 7.63 -3.52 13.66
C TRP A 159 6.60 -3.40 14.77
N ALA A 160 5.34 -3.68 14.49
CA ALA A 160 4.29 -3.71 15.52
C ALA A 160 4.61 -4.72 16.65
N LYS A 161 5.35 -5.79 16.31
CA LYS A 161 5.80 -6.83 17.25
C LYS A 161 7.18 -6.58 17.85
N ALA A 162 7.88 -5.54 17.39
CA ALA A 162 9.22 -5.21 17.90
C ALA A 162 9.14 -4.62 19.31
N PRO A 163 10.20 -4.80 20.16
CA PRO A 163 10.25 -4.23 21.48
C PRO A 163 10.02 -2.71 21.47
N ALA A 164 9.24 -2.21 22.43
CA ALA A 164 8.84 -0.80 22.47
C ALA A 164 10.04 0.17 22.52
N PHE A 165 11.15 -0.23 23.18
CA PHE A 165 12.36 0.59 23.22
C PHE A 165 12.99 0.75 21.83
N LEU A 166 13.01 -0.31 21.00
CA LEU A 166 13.54 -0.26 19.64
C LEU A 166 12.67 0.63 18.74
N ARG A 167 11.35 0.50 18.83
CA ARG A 167 10.42 1.37 18.12
C ARG A 167 10.61 2.84 18.50
N ARG A 168 10.75 3.14 19.81
CA ARG A 168 11.05 4.49 20.31
C ARG A 168 12.40 5.02 19.80
N LEU A 169 13.41 4.15 19.73
CA LEU A 169 14.73 4.53 19.21
C LEU A 169 14.64 4.92 17.72
N LEU A 170 13.98 4.09 16.90
CA LEU A 170 13.79 4.34 15.48
C LEU A 170 12.95 5.60 15.23
N ALA A 171 11.87 5.79 16.00
CA ALA A 171 11.05 6.98 15.97
C ALA A 171 11.88 8.25 16.26
N ARG A 172 12.65 8.25 17.35
CA ARG A 172 13.43 9.40 17.80
C ARG A 172 14.59 9.77 16.89
N TRP A 173 15.29 8.76 16.34
CA TRP A 173 16.55 9.00 15.63
C TRP A 173 16.37 9.06 14.09
N PHE A 174 15.26 8.58 13.57
CA PHE A 174 15.05 8.54 12.13
C PHE A 174 13.71 9.15 11.69
N GLU A 175 12.57 8.70 12.22
CA GLU A 175 11.26 9.15 11.73
C GLU A 175 10.99 10.61 12.12
N GLN A 176 11.18 10.97 13.38
CA GLN A 176 11.01 12.36 13.86
C GLN A 176 11.96 13.34 13.14
N PRO A 177 13.27 13.06 12.97
CA PRO A 177 14.14 13.93 12.18
C PRO A 177 13.72 14.06 10.72
N ALA A 178 13.22 12.98 10.10
CA ALA A 178 12.72 13.04 8.73
C ALA A 178 11.50 13.94 8.62
N LEU A 179 10.51 13.77 9.50
CA LEU A 179 9.30 14.58 9.53
C LEU A 179 9.58 16.06 9.81
N ARG A 180 10.49 16.38 10.75
CA ARG A 180 10.92 17.76 11.01
C ARG A 180 11.63 18.42 9.84
N ARG A 181 12.35 17.65 9.04
CA ARG A 181 13.08 18.15 7.84
C ARG A 181 12.22 18.16 6.60
N ALA A 182 11.12 17.44 6.61
CA ALA A 182 10.21 17.38 5.49
C ALA A 182 9.50 18.73 5.28
N THR A 183 9.47 19.18 4.03
CA THR A 183 8.70 20.35 3.60
C THR A 183 7.22 20.01 3.53
N ALA A 184 6.89 18.74 3.25
CA ALA A 184 5.52 18.24 3.25
C ALA A 184 5.45 16.79 3.70
N LEU A 185 4.32 16.45 4.33
CA LEU A 185 3.88 15.10 4.61
C LEU A 185 2.82 14.70 3.60
N ILE A 186 3.08 13.62 2.87
CA ILE A 186 2.10 12.94 2.03
C ILE A 186 1.61 11.72 2.80
N ALA A 187 0.33 11.39 2.71
CA ALA A 187 -0.22 10.18 3.33
C ALA A 187 -1.38 9.61 2.51
N VAL A 188 -1.66 8.33 2.73
CA VAL A 188 -2.72 7.58 2.02
C VAL A 188 -4.14 7.95 2.45
N ASN A 189 -4.29 8.57 3.62
CA ASN A 189 -5.56 9.10 4.13
C ASN A 189 -5.34 10.07 5.31
N PRO A 190 -6.37 10.83 5.74
CA PRO A 190 -6.26 11.77 6.87
C PRO A 190 -5.91 11.10 8.19
N GLN A 191 -6.41 9.89 8.46
CA GLN A 191 -6.22 9.18 9.72
C GLN A 191 -4.75 8.81 9.97
N VAL A 192 -3.98 8.53 8.89
CA VAL A 192 -2.52 8.33 9.00
C VAL A 192 -1.84 9.64 9.43
N ILE A 193 -2.26 10.79 8.87
CA ILE A 193 -1.73 12.11 9.28
C ILE A 193 -2.03 12.38 10.75
N GLU A 194 -3.25 12.13 11.20
CA GLU A 194 -3.66 12.31 12.59
C GLU A 194 -2.85 11.44 13.56
N GLU A 195 -2.64 10.17 13.19
CA GLU A 195 -1.86 9.25 14.01
C GLU A 195 -0.38 9.63 14.07
N LEU A 196 0.19 10.15 12.98
CA LEU A 196 1.55 10.69 12.99
C LEU A 196 1.63 11.98 13.82
N ALA A 197 0.63 12.87 13.72
CA ALA A 197 0.58 14.11 14.49
C ALA A 197 0.47 13.88 16.02
N LYS A 198 -0.16 12.78 16.45
CA LYS A 198 -0.20 12.38 17.88
C LYS A 198 1.18 11.96 18.42
N ARG A 199 2.09 11.54 17.52
CA ARG A 199 3.40 10.96 17.89
C ARG A 199 4.57 11.87 17.61
N TYR A 200 4.44 12.72 16.61
CA TYR A 200 5.52 13.51 16.03
C TYR A 200 5.09 14.94 15.75
N GLU A 201 6.08 15.82 15.75
CA GLU A 201 5.97 17.12 15.11
C GLU A 201 6.02 16.90 13.59
N ILE A 202 4.94 17.24 12.89
CA ILE A 202 4.79 17.01 11.47
C ILE A 202 4.81 18.33 10.67
N PRO A 203 5.15 18.32 9.36
CA PRO A 203 5.12 19.51 8.53
C PRO A 203 3.74 20.18 8.52
N ALA A 204 3.71 21.52 8.35
CA ALA A 204 2.47 22.25 8.18
C ALA A 204 1.76 21.88 6.86
N ARG A 205 2.54 21.69 5.78
CA ARG A 205 2.00 21.26 4.47
C ARG A 205 1.74 19.75 4.50
N ARG A 206 0.49 19.36 4.31
CA ARG A 206 0.02 17.98 4.35
C ARG A 206 -0.81 17.70 3.12
N VAL A 207 -0.56 16.58 2.47
CA VAL A 207 -1.26 16.17 1.25
C VAL A 207 -1.77 14.74 1.42
N VAL A 208 -3.04 14.52 1.12
CA VAL A 208 -3.62 13.17 1.09
C VAL A 208 -3.72 12.72 -0.36
N THR A 209 -3.05 11.62 -0.66
CA THR A 209 -3.11 10.93 -1.95
C THR A 209 -3.55 9.49 -1.74
N TYR A 210 -4.82 9.21 -2.02
CA TYR A 210 -5.35 7.85 -1.93
C TYR A 210 -4.77 6.96 -3.03
N ASN A 211 -4.59 5.68 -2.73
CA ASN A 211 -4.08 4.71 -3.72
C ASN A 211 -5.22 4.18 -4.61
N CYS A 212 -5.86 5.10 -5.33
CA CYS A 212 -6.94 4.80 -6.26
C CYS A 212 -6.42 4.16 -7.56
N PRO A 213 -7.23 3.35 -8.28
CA PRO A 213 -6.93 2.97 -9.65
C PRO A 213 -6.99 4.19 -10.58
N SER A 214 -6.43 4.06 -11.80
CA SER A 214 -6.65 5.05 -12.86
C SER A 214 -8.12 5.12 -13.24
N ALA A 215 -8.53 6.27 -13.79
CA ALA A 215 -9.89 6.45 -14.26
C ALA A 215 -10.22 5.38 -15.31
N TRP A 216 -11.28 4.65 -15.05
CA TRP A 216 -11.79 3.59 -15.91
C TRP A 216 -13.32 3.59 -15.80
N SER A 217 -14.00 3.34 -16.88
CA SER A 217 -15.44 3.21 -16.91
C SER A 217 -15.81 2.00 -17.77
N PRO A 218 -16.41 0.97 -17.16
CA PRO A 218 -16.88 -0.17 -17.92
C PRO A 218 -18.06 0.24 -18.81
N GLU A 219 -17.99 -0.05 -20.12
CA GLU A 219 -19.12 0.12 -21.04
C GLU A 219 -20.31 -0.78 -20.66
N SER A 220 -20.01 -1.97 -20.11
CA SER A 220 -20.97 -2.94 -19.60
C SER A 220 -20.37 -3.76 -18.47
N ARG A 221 -21.21 -4.51 -17.75
CA ARG A 221 -20.73 -5.52 -16.79
C ARG A 221 -20.05 -6.65 -17.54
N ASP A 222 -18.87 -7.02 -17.10
CA ASP A 222 -18.13 -8.14 -17.66
C ASP A 222 -18.73 -9.49 -17.23
N THR A 223 -18.66 -10.47 -18.10
CA THR A 223 -19.18 -11.83 -17.85
C THR A 223 -18.09 -12.83 -17.48
N GLU A 224 -16.81 -12.49 -17.60
CA GLU A 224 -15.68 -13.40 -17.39
C GLU A 224 -15.68 -14.01 -15.98
N LEU A 225 -15.92 -13.16 -14.93
CA LEU A 225 -16.00 -13.63 -13.55
C LEU A 225 -17.09 -14.70 -13.38
N ARG A 226 -18.26 -14.48 -13.95
CA ARG A 226 -19.42 -15.40 -13.87
C ARG A 226 -19.19 -16.67 -14.69
N SER A 227 -18.64 -16.53 -15.88
CA SER A 227 -18.26 -17.64 -16.76
C SER A 227 -17.22 -18.55 -16.12
N ALA A 228 -16.26 -17.99 -15.38
CA ALA A 228 -15.23 -18.76 -14.67
C ALA A 228 -15.77 -19.69 -13.59
N ILE A 229 -16.97 -19.43 -13.09
CA ILE A 229 -17.64 -20.28 -12.08
C ILE A 229 -18.91 -20.98 -12.62
N GLY A 230 -19.21 -20.78 -13.91
CA GLY A 230 -20.33 -21.46 -14.60
C GLY A 230 -21.72 -20.99 -14.18
N VAL A 231 -21.89 -19.71 -13.83
CA VAL A 231 -23.19 -19.14 -13.44
C VAL A 231 -23.69 -18.10 -14.43
N ASP A 232 -24.99 -17.91 -14.47
CA ASP A 232 -25.65 -16.97 -15.34
C ASP A 232 -25.62 -15.50 -14.82
N ALA A 233 -26.17 -14.58 -15.61
CA ALA A 233 -26.21 -13.16 -15.27
C ALA A 233 -27.17 -12.85 -14.09
N ALA A 234 -28.13 -13.71 -13.80
CA ALA A 234 -29.09 -13.51 -12.71
C ALA A 234 -28.56 -13.96 -11.35
N THR A 235 -27.53 -14.80 -11.33
CA THR A 235 -26.91 -15.32 -10.11
C THR A 235 -26.24 -14.18 -9.33
N GLN A 236 -26.50 -14.08 -8.04
CA GLN A 236 -25.89 -13.08 -7.17
C GLN A 236 -24.44 -13.45 -6.82
N VAL A 237 -23.49 -12.55 -7.06
CA VAL A 237 -22.05 -12.78 -6.89
C VAL A 237 -21.45 -11.79 -5.89
N ILE A 238 -20.88 -12.34 -4.81
CA ILE A 238 -20.11 -11.64 -3.79
C ILE A 238 -18.63 -11.87 -4.08
N LEU A 239 -17.84 -10.80 -4.22
CA LEU A 239 -16.43 -10.88 -4.59
C LEU A 239 -15.51 -10.34 -3.49
N TYR A 240 -14.61 -11.18 -3.01
CA TYR A 240 -13.39 -10.75 -2.34
C TYR A 240 -12.22 -10.88 -3.33
N HIS A 241 -11.47 -9.80 -3.57
CA HIS A 241 -10.26 -9.87 -4.40
C HIS A 241 -9.02 -9.38 -3.65
N GLY A 242 -7.87 -9.97 -3.97
CA GLY A 242 -6.57 -9.61 -3.39
C GLY A 242 -5.89 -10.72 -2.59
N GLY A 243 -4.98 -10.34 -1.68
CA GLY A 243 -4.17 -11.29 -0.93
C GLY A 243 -4.95 -12.13 0.08
N PHE A 244 -4.77 -13.45 0.06
CA PHE A 244 -5.33 -14.38 1.03
C PHE A 244 -4.42 -14.49 2.25
N SER A 245 -4.52 -13.51 3.14
CA SER A 245 -3.73 -13.43 4.36
C SER A 245 -4.61 -13.25 5.59
N ALA A 246 -4.06 -13.56 6.77
CA ALA A 246 -4.76 -13.41 8.03
C ALA A 246 -5.30 -11.97 8.23
N HIS A 247 -6.38 -11.87 8.98
CA HIS A 247 -7.05 -10.62 9.35
C HIS A 247 -7.68 -9.85 8.18
N ARG A 248 -8.01 -10.55 7.08
CA ARG A 248 -8.72 -9.98 5.92
C ARG A 248 -10.21 -10.28 5.90
N GLY A 249 -10.75 -10.90 6.97
CA GLY A 249 -12.17 -11.25 7.07
C GLY A 249 -12.57 -12.43 6.21
N LEU A 250 -11.63 -13.30 5.81
CA LEU A 250 -11.89 -14.41 4.88
C LEU A 250 -12.67 -15.54 5.54
N GLU A 251 -12.30 -15.86 6.77
CA GLU A 251 -12.96 -16.88 7.58
C GLU A 251 -14.36 -16.42 7.99
N GLU A 252 -14.52 -15.15 8.33
CA GLU A 252 -15.81 -14.53 8.65
C GLU A 252 -16.74 -14.53 7.45
N LEU A 253 -16.23 -14.34 6.24
CA LEU A 253 -17.01 -14.44 4.99
C LEU A 253 -17.49 -15.89 4.73
N LEU A 254 -16.67 -16.89 5.00
CA LEU A 254 -17.08 -18.30 4.91
C LEU A 254 -18.20 -18.65 5.90
N VAL A 255 -18.22 -18.03 7.05
CA VAL A 255 -19.32 -18.20 8.01
C VAL A 255 -20.54 -17.40 7.56
N ALA A 256 -20.38 -16.16 7.12
CA ALA A 256 -21.46 -15.26 6.69
C ALA A 256 -22.26 -15.81 5.50
N ILE A 257 -21.60 -16.45 4.51
CA ILE A 257 -22.28 -17.01 3.32
C ILE A 257 -23.27 -18.14 3.67
N ARG A 258 -23.20 -18.70 4.88
CA ARG A 258 -24.15 -19.73 5.36
C ARG A 258 -25.49 -19.14 5.84
N ASP A 259 -25.57 -17.83 6.00
CA ASP A 259 -26.81 -17.16 6.39
C ASP A 259 -27.91 -17.48 5.37
N PRO A 260 -29.13 -17.87 5.81
CA PRO A 260 -30.24 -18.18 4.91
C PRO A 260 -30.58 -17.06 3.91
N ARG A 261 -30.35 -15.80 4.27
CA ARG A 261 -30.56 -14.64 3.38
C ARG A 261 -29.64 -14.63 2.17
N LEU A 262 -28.51 -15.32 2.25
CA LEU A 262 -27.50 -15.44 1.20
C LEU A 262 -27.52 -16.81 0.49
N ALA A 263 -28.57 -17.61 0.68
CA ALA A 263 -28.64 -19.00 0.19
C ALA A 263 -28.51 -19.11 -1.34
N ALA A 264 -28.94 -18.11 -2.10
CA ALA A 264 -28.82 -18.06 -3.57
C ALA A 264 -27.52 -17.41 -4.07
N ALA A 265 -26.73 -16.82 -3.18
CA ALA A 265 -25.53 -16.08 -3.57
C ALA A 265 -24.29 -16.99 -3.68
N HIS A 266 -23.40 -16.68 -4.61
CA HIS A 266 -22.08 -17.27 -4.76
C HIS A 266 -21.01 -16.32 -4.22
N LEU A 267 -20.07 -16.87 -3.42
CA LEU A 267 -18.91 -16.15 -2.90
C LEU A 267 -17.67 -16.54 -3.70
N ILE A 268 -16.97 -15.55 -4.23
CA ILE A 268 -15.73 -15.73 -4.98
C ILE A 268 -14.58 -15.09 -4.20
N PHE A 269 -13.56 -15.88 -3.93
CA PHE A 269 -12.24 -15.42 -3.52
C PHE A 269 -11.34 -15.41 -4.75
N LEU A 270 -10.97 -14.22 -5.24
CA LEU A 270 -10.09 -14.03 -6.39
C LEU A 270 -8.72 -13.51 -5.93
N GLY A 271 -7.67 -14.30 -6.04
CA GLY A 271 -6.36 -13.87 -5.57
C GLY A 271 -5.37 -14.99 -5.30
N TYR A 272 -4.47 -14.73 -4.38
CA TYR A 272 -3.45 -15.70 -3.96
C TYR A 272 -2.98 -15.40 -2.52
N GLY A 273 -2.41 -16.38 -1.88
CA GLY A 273 -1.81 -16.17 -0.55
C GLY A 273 -1.72 -17.44 0.31
N PRO A 274 -1.12 -17.31 1.50
CA PRO A 274 -0.88 -18.47 2.36
C PRO A 274 -2.16 -19.16 2.86
N LEU A 275 -3.31 -18.49 2.85
CA LEU A 275 -4.59 -19.07 3.29
C LEU A 275 -5.37 -19.77 2.17
N GLU A 276 -4.90 -19.81 0.92
CA GLU A 276 -5.63 -20.42 -0.20
C GLU A 276 -6.06 -21.88 0.11
N GLY A 277 -5.11 -22.71 0.52
CA GLY A 277 -5.40 -24.11 0.87
C GLY A 277 -6.35 -24.26 2.06
N ALA A 278 -6.29 -23.35 3.03
CA ALA A 278 -7.21 -23.35 4.17
C ALA A 278 -8.64 -22.96 3.74
N LEU A 279 -8.78 -21.95 2.87
CA LEU A 279 -10.09 -21.54 2.33
C LEU A 279 -10.77 -22.65 1.54
N ARG A 280 -10.02 -23.34 0.67
CA ARG A 280 -10.56 -24.50 -0.09
C ARG A 280 -11.02 -25.63 0.83
N ARG A 281 -10.24 -25.98 1.84
CA ARG A 281 -10.63 -27.00 2.83
C ARG A 281 -11.85 -26.58 3.63
N ALA A 282 -11.86 -25.36 4.17
CA ALA A 282 -12.99 -24.87 4.96
C ALA A 282 -14.30 -24.82 4.14
N ALA A 283 -14.24 -24.42 2.87
CA ALA A 283 -15.39 -24.45 1.98
C ALA A 283 -15.92 -25.89 1.77
N ALA A 284 -15.05 -26.87 1.65
CA ALA A 284 -15.41 -28.28 1.51
C ALA A 284 -16.03 -28.83 2.81
N GLU A 285 -15.39 -28.59 3.96
CA GLU A 285 -15.87 -29.02 5.29
C GLU A 285 -17.25 -28.41 5.64
N MET A 286 -17.50 -27.17 5.21
CA MET A 286 -18.79 -26.50 5.39
C MET A 286 -19.85 -26.88 4.34
N SER A 287 -19.57 -27.80 3.43
CA SER A 287 -20.44 -28.18 2.31
C SER A 287 -20.81 -27.02 1.40
N LEU A 288 -19.88 -26.09 1.18
CA LEU A 288 -20.08 -24.87 0.40
C LEU A 288 -19.45 -24.91 -1.00
N THR A 289 -18.89 -26.04 -1.42
CA THR A 289 -18.14 -26.18 -2.68
C THR A 289 -18.95 -25.81 -3.94
N GLY A 290 -20.28 -25.88 -3.86
CA GLY A 290 -21.16 -25.45 -4.96
C GLY A 290 -21.38 -23.93 -5.03
N ARG A 291 -21.06 -23.16 -3.96
CA ARG A 291 -21.35 -21.74 -3.86
C ARG A 291 -20.15 -20.89 -3.45
N VAL A 292 -19.05 -21.50 -3.03
CA VAL A 292 -17.80 -20.82 -2.68
C VAL A 292 -16.70 -21.24 -3.64
N HIS A 293 -16.15 -20.28 -4.33
CA HIS A 293 -15.16 -20.47 -5.38
C HIS A 293 -13.85 -19.77 -5.00
N VAL A 294 -12.73 -20.49 -5.09
CA VAL A 294 -11.40 -19.90 -4.86
C VAL A 294 -10.65 -19.92 -6.19
N LEU A 295 -10.49 -18.75 -6.77
CA LEU A 295 -9.87 -18.52 -8.08
C LEU A 295 -8.47 -17.90 -7.92
N ASN A 296 -7.57 -18.24 -8.83
CA ASN A 296 -6.26 -17.60 -8.91
C ASN A 296 -6.39 -16.12 -9.28
N ALA A 297 -5.41 -15.33 -8.87
CA ALA A 297 -5.34 -13.93 -9.30
C ALA A 297 -5.25 -13.85 -10.82
N VAL A 298 -5.95 -12.89 -11.40
CA VAL A 298 -5.84 -12.52 -12.79
C VAL A 298 -4.78 -11.44 -13.00
N ALA A 299 -4.37 -11.22 -14.24
CA ALA A 299 -3.45 -10.16 -14.58
C ALA A 299 -4.03 -8.78 -14.19
N PRO A 300 -3.19 -7.85 -13.75
CA PRO A 300 -3.65 -6.53 -13.30
C PRO A 300 -4.47 -5.77 -14.35
N GLU A 301 -4.16 -5.96 -15.61
CA GLU A 301 -4.76 -5.27 -16.77
C GLU A 301 -6.21 -5.68 -17.03
N VAL A 302 -6.63 -6.84 -16.51
CA VAL A 302 -8.00 -7.36 -16.67
C VAL A 302 -8.77 -7.39 -15.35
N LEU A 303 -8.12 -7.07 -14.23
CA LEU A 303 -8.72 -7.18 -12.90
C LEU A 303 -10.00 -6.34 -12.77
N ASP A 304 -9.97 -5.10 -13.24
CA ASP A 304 -11.11 -4.19 -13.15
C ASP A 304 -12.35 -4.72 -13.88
N ARG A 305 -12.14 -5.34 -15.04
CA ARG A 305 -13.19 -6.03 -15.80
C ARG A 305 -13.79 -7.18 -14.99
N TRP A 306 -12.94 -8.03 -14.43
CA TRP A 306 -13.39 -9.15 -13.58
C TRP A 306 -14.20 -8.66 -12.38
N ILE A 307 -13.73 -7.61 -11.68
CA ILE A 307 -14.45 -7.03 -10.56
C ILE A 307 -15.85 -6.55 -11.00
N SER A 308 -15.98 -5.94 -12.17
CA SER A 308 -17.27 -5.40 -12.67
C SER A 308 -18.36 -6.46 -12.82
N GLY A 309 -18.02 -7.74 -12.91
CA GLY A 309 -18.92 -8.87 -12.94
C GLY A 309 -19.59 -9.19 -11.59
N ALA A 310 -19.13 -8.65 -10.48
CA ALA A 310 -19.69 -8.88 -9.16
C ALA A 310 -20.90 -7.97 -8.85
N ASP A 311 -21.72 -8.37 -7.87
CA ASP A 311 -22.82 -7.57 -7.34
C ASP A 311 -22.42 -6.84 -6.06
N VAL A 312 -21.51 -7.41 -5.27
CA VAL A 312 -20.98 -6.84 -4.02
C VAL A 312 -19.48 -7.11 -3.92
N GLY A 313 -18.68 -6.07 -3.66
CA GLY A 313 -17.26 -6.16 -3.33
C GLY A 313 -17.03 -6.18 -1.83
N MET A 314 -16.09 -7.02 -1.36
CA MET A 314 -15.81 -7.18 0.07
C MET A 314 -14.51 -6.50 0.49
N CYS A 315 -14.60 -5.64 1.50
CA CYS A 315 -13.47 -4.95 2.13
C CYS A 315 -13.50 -5.08 3.65
N THR A 316 -13.64 -6.32 4.15
CA THR A 316 -13.82 -6.68 5.56
C THR A 316 -12.47 -6.99 6.24
N ILE A 317 -11.73 -5.94 6.65
CA ILE A 317 -10.48 -6.08 7.38
C ILE A 317 -10.77 -6.18 8.88
N LEU A 318 -10.10 -7.13 9.59
CA LEU A 318 -10.24 -7.26 11.04
C LEU A 318 -9.41 -6.22 11.81
N PRO A 319 -9.84 -5.76 12.99
CA PRO A 319 -9.18 -4.70 13.77
C PRO A 319 -7.93 -5.18 14.52
N SER A 320 -7.07 -5.99 13.89
CA SER A 320 -5.95 -6.65 14.56
C SER A 320 -4.75 -5.74 14.85
N THR A 321 -4.62 -4.63 14.13
CA THR A 321 -3.56 -3.62 14.31
C THR A 321 -4.12 -2.22 14.14
N LEU A 322 -3.35 -1.20 14.57
CA LEU A 322 -3.70 0.20 14.30
C LEU A 322 -3.86 0.42 12.78
N ASN A 323 -2.86 0.00 11.99
CA ASN A 323 -2.89 0.20 10.54
C ASN A 323 -4.09 -0.47 9.87
N HIS A 324 -4.58 -1.61 10.37
CA HIS A 324 -5.81 -2.20 9.84
C HIS A 324 -7.04 -1.31 10.10
N ARG A 325 -7.10 -0.66 11.26
CA ARG A 325 -8.24 0.22 11.64
C ARG A 325 -8.26 1.55 10.86
N ILE A 326 -7.08 2.02 10.42
CA ILE A 326 -6.94 3.30 9.72
C ILE A 326 -6.59 3.14 8.23
N SER A 327 -6.65 1.92 7.68
CA SER A 327 -6.30 1.66 6.28
C SER A 327 -7.44 1.96 5.31
N THR A 328 -7.06 2.37 4.10
CA THR A 328 -7.94 2.46 2.92
C THR A 328 -7.40 1.51 1.84
N PRO A 329 -7.81 0.23 1.85
CA PRO A 329 -7.26 -0.77 0.93
C PRO A 329 -7.63 -0.50 -0.52
N ASN A 330 -6.74 -0.85 -1.45
CA ASN A 330 -6.95 -0.67 -2.90
C ASN A 330 -8.27 -1.27 -3.38
N LYS A 331 -8.63 -2.46 -2.88
CA LYS A 331 -9.86 -3.15 -3.26
C LYS A 331 -11.15 -2.34 -3.01
N LEU A 332 -11.14 -1.41 -2.06
CA LEU A 332 -12.24 -0.48 -1.84
C LEU A 332 -12.44 0.40 -3.08
N PHE A 333 -11.37 1.03 -3.55
CA PHE A 333 -11.41 1.91 -4.72
C PHE A 333 -11.56 1.14 -6.03
N GLU A 334 -10.92 -0.03 -6.15
CA GLU A 334 -11.04 -0.92 -7.32
C GLU A 334 -12.48 -1.39 -7.51
N SER A 335 -13.21 -1.75 -6.44
CA SER A 335 -14.63 -2.10 -6.51
C SER A 335 -15.49 -0.91 -6.90
N ILE A 336 -15.27 0.26 -6.29
CA ILE A 336 -16.02 1.49 -6.62
C ILE A 336 -15.80 1.87 -8.09
N ALA A 337 -14.55 1.79 -8.59
CA ALA A 337 -14.22 2.08 -9.99
C ALA A 337 -14.89 1.11 -10.97
N ALA A 338 -15.07 -0.15 -10.57
CA ALA A 338 -15.80 -1.14 -11.36
C ALA A 338 -17.33 -1.01 -11.27
N GLY A 339 -17.84 0.00 -10.55
CA GLY A 339 -19.27 0.18 -10.30
C GLY A 339 -19.86 -0.88 -9.36
N VAL A 340 -19.05 -1.49 -8.51
CA VAL A 340 -19.47 -2.53 -7.59
C VAL A 340 -19.59 -1.95 -6.18
N PRO A 341 -20.79 -1.95 -5.58
CA PRO A 341 -20.98 -1.47 -4.21
C PRO A 341 -20.17 -2.30 -3.21
N VAL A 342 -19.68 -1.66 -2.16
CA VAL A 342 -18.76 -2.29 -1.22
C VAL A 342 -19.41 -2.52 0.14
N VAL A 343 -19.20 -3.73 0.68
CA VAL A 343 -19.38 -3.98 2.12
C VAL A 343 -18.00 -3.88 2.77
N GLY A 344 -17.83 -2.86 3.62
CA GLY A 344 -16.57 -2.55 4.29
C GLY A 344 -16.63 -2.73 5.80
N SER A 345 -15.44 -2.82 6.43
CA SER A 345 -15.33 -2.75 7.89
C SER A 345 -15.77 -1.36 8.38
N ASP A 346 -16.49 -1.31 9.48
CA ASP A 346 -16.93 -0.06 10.11
C ASP A 346 -15.76 0.64 10.83
N PHE A 347 -14.77 1.08 10.05
CA PHE A 347 -13.65 1.89 10.49
C PHE A 347 -13.74 3.28 9.85
N ALA A 348 -13.34 4.31 10.60
CA ALA A 348 -13.51 5.70 10.17
C ALA A 348 -13.12 5.95 8.70
N PRO A 349 -11.92 5.58 8.19
CA PRO A 349 -11.57 5.89 6.80
C PRO A 349 -12.39 5.13 5.75
N ILE A 350 -12.85 3.92 6.06
CA ILE A 350 -13.71 3.13 5.17
C ILE A 350 -15.15 3.66 5.22
N ARG A 351 -15.65 3.96 6.42
CA ARG A 351 -16.97 4.57 6.64
C ARG A 351 -17.11 5.88 5.90
N GLU A 352 -16.15 6.79 6.02
CA GLU A 352 -16.14 8.09 5.33
C GLU A 352 -16.25 7.92 3.80
N ILE A 353 -15.50 6.99 3.22
CA ILE A 353 -15.54 6.74 1.77
C ILE A 353 -16.87 6.14 1.33
N ILE A 354 -17.39 5.14 2.08
CA ILE A 354 -18.61 4.41 1.69
C ILE A 354 -19.86 5.19 2.00
N LEU A 355 -20.00 5.77 3.19
CA LEU A 355 -21.26 6.36 3.66
C LEU A 355 -21.36 7.87 3.47
N GLU A 356 -20.22 8.59 3.45
CA GLU A 356 -20.20 10.06 3.39
C GLU A 356 -19.95 10.60 1.97
N ASN A 357 -20.24 9.79 0.95
CA ASN A 357 -20.17 10.26 -0.43
C ASN A 357 -21.32 11.27 -0.69
N PRO A 358 -21.04 12.43 -1.36
CA PRO A 358 -22.04 13.49 -1.54
C PRO A 358 -23.33 13.07 -2.22
N ASP A 359 -23.25 12.13 -3.18
CA ASP A 359 -24.39 11.64 -3.95
C ASP A 359 -25.12 10.46 -3.28
N GLY A 360 -24.76 10.15 -2.03
CA GLY A 360 -25.29 9.03 -1.25
C GLY A 360 -24.32 7.86 -1.13
N PRO A 361 -24.64 6.87 -0.28
CA PRO A 361 -23.75 5.76 0.04
C PRO A 361 -23.30 4.95 -1.18
N LEU A 362 -22.05 4.48 -1.17
CA LEU A 362 -21.44 3.59 -2.17
C LEU A 362 -21.50 2.11 -1.78
N GLY A 363 -22.24 1.80 -0.72
CA GLY A 363 -22.33 0.46 -0.16
C GLY A 363 -22.77 0.48 1.30
N SER A 364 -22.28 -0.45 2.09
CA SER A 364 -22.61 -0.61 3.51
C SER A 364 -21.35 -0.88 4.34
N VAL A 365 -21.43 -0.66 5.66
CA VAL A 365 -20.37 -1.02 6.61
C VAL A 365 -20.92 -1.95 7.69
N CYS A 366 -20.02 -2.76 8.30
CA CYS A 366 -20.38 -3.70 9.35
C CYS A 366 -19.20 -3.93 10.31
N ASP A 367 -19.46 -4.51 11.47
CA ASP A 367 -18.41 -5.11 12.28
C ASP A 367 -17.86 -6.35 11.53
N PRO A 368 -16.60 -6.30 11.06
CA PRO A 368 -16.02 -7.41 10.30
C PRO A 368 -15.75 -8.66 11.14
N THR A 369 -15.84 -8.56 12.47
CA THR A 369 -15.65 -9.69 13.40
C THR A 369 -16.95 -10.44 13.66
N ASN A 370 -18.09 -9.89 13.20
CA ASN A 370 -19.41 -10.50 13.36
C ASN A 370 -19.97 -11.00 12.03
N PRO A 371 -19.89 -12.29 11.71
CA PRO A 371 -20.40 -12.83 10.45
C PRO A 371 -21.89 -12.57 10.20
N GLY A 372 -22.71 -12.43 11.25
CA GLY A 372 -24.13 -12.08 11.13
C GLY A 372 -24.33 -10.64 10.64
N GLU A 373 -23.53 -9.68 11.10
CA GLU A 373 -23.56 -8.32 10.58
C GLU A 373 -23.01 -8.24 9.16
N VAL A 374 -21.94 -8.98 8.86
CA VAL A 374 -21.43 -9.11 7.49
C VAL A 374 -22.51 -9.65 6.56
N ALA A 375 -23.24 -10.70 6.94
CA ALA A 375 -24.35 -11.24 6.16
C ALA A 375 -25.50 -10.23 6.00
N THR A 376 -25.82 -9.46 7.05
CA THR A 376 -26.83 -8.41 7.00
C THR A 376 -26.47 -7.32 6.00
N ALA A 377 -25.24 -6.83 6.04
CA ALA A 377 -24.75 -5.79 5.15
C ALA A 377 -24.73 -6.25 3.67
N ILE A 378 -24.33 -7.50 3.41
CA ILE A 378 -24.36 -8.10 2.08
C ILE A 378 -25.82 -8.22 1.60
N SER A 379 -26.71 -8.79 2.43
CA SER A 379 -28.11 -8.99 2.09
C SER A 379 -28.83 -7.69 1.80
N ALA A 380 -28.52 -6.60 2.51
CA ALA A 380 -29.10 -5.28 2.26
C ALA A 380 -28.84 -4.78 0.84
N ILE A 381 -27.65 -5.05 0.27
CA ILE A 381 -27.31 -4.68 -1.11
C ILE A 381 -27.96 -5.66 -2.11
N LEU A 382 -27.90 -6.96 -1.84
CA LEU A 382 -28.41 -7.98 -2.76
C LEU A 382 -29.94 -7.99 -2.86
N SER A 383 -30.65 -7.49 -1.84
CA SER A 383 -32.11 -7.40 -1.82
C SER A 383 -32.69 -6.15 -2.51
N LEU A 384 -31.86 -5.20 -2.92
CA LEU A 384 -32.27 -4.04 -3.69
C LEU A 384 -32.92 -4.47 -5.00
N ASP A 385 -33.96 -3.72 -5.44
CA ASP A 385 -34.52 -3.94 -6.75
C ASP A 385 -33.55 -3.52 -7.88
N GLU A 386 -33.94 -3.79 -9.14
CA GLU A 386 -33.05 -3.52 -10.28
C GLU A 386 -32.76 -2.02 -10.45
N SER A 387 -33.74 -1.16 -10.21
CA SER A 387 -33.58 0.30 -10.29
C SER A 387 -32.64 0.82 -9.20
N GLU A 388 -32.79 0.34 -7.98
CA GLU A 388 -31.96 0.71 -6.84
C GLU A 388 -30.51 0.24 -7.03
N ARG A 389 -30.31 -1.01 -7.54
CA ARG A 389 -28.97 -1.53 -7.89
C ARG A 389 -28.33 -0.72 -8.99
N ALA A 390 -29.09 -0.36 -10.04
CA ALA A 390 -28.59 0.47 -11.13
C ALA A 390 -28.18 1.87 -10.63
N ALA A 391 -28.98 2.47 -9.76
CA ALA A 391 -28.67 3.76 -9.14
C ALA A 391 -27.42 3.69 -8.26
N LEU A 392 -27.28 2.63 -7.46
CA LEU A 392 -26.10 2.41 -6.60
C LEU A 392 -24.83 2.21 -7.43
N ARG A 393 -24.92 1.40 -8.50
CA ARG A 393 -23.84 1.23 -9.46
C ARG A 393 -23.42 2.56 -10.10
N SER A 394 -24.37 3.36 -10.56
CA SER A 394 -24.14 4.67 -11.17
C SER A 394 -23.43 5.62 -10.19
N ARG A 395 -23.81 5.61 -8.91
CA ARG A 395 -23.13 6.41 -7.87
C ARG A 395 -21.67 5.97 -7.70
N CYS A 396 -21.40 4.65 -7.66
CA CYS A 396 -20.01 4.16 -7.58
C CYS A 396 -19.18 4.65 -8.76
N LEU A 397 -19.68 4.52 -10.00
CA LEU A 397 -18.99 4.97 -11.21
C LEU A 397 -18.78 6.49 -11.22
N SER A 398 -19.79 7.28 -10.82
CA SER A 398 -19.68 8.74 -10.70
C SER A 398 -18.62 9.14 -9.66
N ALA A 399 -18.64 8.50 -8.49
CA ALA A 399 -17.67 8.75 -7.43
C ALA A 399 -16.23 8.39 -7.87
N ALA A 400 -16.05 7.30 -8.61
CA ALA A 400 -14.78 6.92 -9.19
C ALA A 400 -14.31 7.95 -10.23
N ALA A 401 -15.18 8.34 -11.17
CA ALA A 401 -14.83 9.27 -12.24
C ALA A 401 -14.44 10.67 -11.72
N THR A 402 -15.01 11.11 -10.61
CA THR A 402 -14.83 12.48 -10.10
C THR A 402 -13.85 12.59 -8.93
N ARG A 403 -13.73 11.58 -8.09
CA ARG A 403 -13.02 11.67 -6.81
C ARG A 403 -12.05 10.52 -6.55
N TRP A 404 -12.48 9.28 -6.77
CA TRP A 404 -11.74 8.09 -6.38
C TRP A 404 -10.99 7.46 -7.55
N ASN A 405 -10.26 8.28 -8.32
CA ASN A 405 -9.34 7.90 -9.38
C ASN A 405 -7.95 8.47 -9.13
N TRP A 406 -6.97 7.90 -9.81
CA TRP A 406 -5.58 8.32 -9.66
C TRP A 406 -5.34 9.74 -10.19
N GLU A 407 -5.99 10.12 -11.27
CA GLU A 407 -5.82 11.42 -11.93
C GLU A 407 -6.14 12.56 -10.94
N ALA A 408 -7.24 12.45 -10.20
CA ALA A 408 -7.61 13.42 -9.16
C ALA A 408 -6.64 13.42 -7.95
N GLN A 409 -5.95 12.31 -7.69
CA GLN A 409 -4.90 12.28 -6.66
C GLN A 409 -3.57 12.82 -7.21
N ALA A 410 -3.25 12.55 -8.46
CA ALA A 410 -2.06 12.98 -9.16
C ALA A 410 -1.92 14.52 -9.20
N GLU A 411 -3.00 15.24 -9.45
CA GLU A 411 -3.03 16.72 -9.43
C GLU A 411 -2.46 17.28 -8.12
N LYS A 412 -2.80 16.69 -6.98
CA LYS A 412 -2.31 17.13 -5.66
C LYS A 412 -0.80 16.90 -5.51
N LEU A 413 -0.32 15.78 -6.06
CA LEU A 413 1.09 15.43 -6.03
C LEU A 413 1.90 16.37 -6.95
N VAL A 414 1.43 16.62 -8.18
CA VAL A 414 2.06 17.53 -9.13
C VAL A 414 2.15 18.93 -8.54
N ALA A 415 1.05 19.48 -8.00
CA ALA A 415 1.02 20.79 -7.35
C ALA A 415 2.02 20.91 -6.17
N LEU A 416 2.32 19.77 -5.50
CA LEU A 416 3.33 19.73 -4.45
C LEU A 416 4.74 19.93 -5.03
N TYR A 417 5.06 19.23 -6.14
CA TYR A 417 6.35 19.28 -6.80
C TYR A 417 6.61 20.64 -7.45
N GLU A 418 5.65 21.19 -8.18
CA GLU A 418 5.70 22.53 -8.80
C GLU A 418 5.91 23.63 -7.74
N GLY A 419 5.19 23.54 -6.63
CA GLY A 419 5.35 24.48 -5.53
C GLY A 419 6.74 24.43 -4.87
N ALA A 420 7.42 23.29 -4.90
CA ALA A 420 8.79 23.16 -4.41
C ALA A 420 9.81 23.77 -5.38
N GLU A 421 9.57 23.66 -6.68
CA GLU A 421 10.40 24.28 -7.73
C GLU A 421 10.27 25.81 -7.72
N GLY A 422 9.03 26.32 -7.67
CA GLY A 422 8.76 27.77 -7.62
C GLY A 422 9.38 28.47 -6.40
N SER A 423 9.37 27.82 -5.23
CA SER A 423 10.00 28.36 -4.02
C SER A 423 11.52 28.51 -4.14
N ARG A 424 12.17 27.69 -4.97
CA ARG A 424 13.62 27.73 -5.20
C ARG A 424 14.02 28.79 -6.24
N ALA A 425 13.17 29.00 -7.25
CA ALA A 425 13.42 30.03 -8.26
C ALA A 425 13.42 31.44 -7.64
N VAL A 426 12.65 31.66 -6.58
CA VAL A 426 12.60 32.95 -5.84
C VAL A 426 13.81 33.13 -4.91
N THR A 427 14.50 32.03 -4.54
CA THR A 427 15.63 32.08 -3.58
C THR A 427 17.00 32.10 -4.28
N ARG A 428 17.06 31.95 -5.59
CA ARG A 428 18.24 32.11 -6.45
C ARG A 428 18.24 33.48 -7.11
#